data_a83de65a69ee1f4c73fcb5f6c19ff738
#
_entry.id   a83de65a69ee1f4c73fcb5f6c19ff738
#
_cell.length_a   1.000
_cell.length_b   1.000
_cell.length_c   1.000
_cell.angle_alpha   90.00
_cell.angle_beta   90.00
_cell.angle_gamma   90.00
#
_symmetry.space_group_name_H-M   'P 1'
#
loop_
_entity.id
_entity.type
_entity.pdbx_description
1 polymer ?
#
loop_
_entity_poly.entity_id
_entity_poly.type
_entity_poly.pdbx_seq_one_letter_code
_entity_poly.pdbx_strand_id
1 'polypeptide(L)'
;DEKHNLKIVLASDSIQYISAEENYVRIYYLEHAKARNYVLRSSMKALEELCLENGLVRCHRSYFINPQHIKTLRKEQEGVVYAELDASELQHVPVSKRYLDTVSALL
;
A
#
# COMPACT_ATOMS: atom_id res chain seq x y z
N ASP A 1 16.49 -9.87 -11.53
CA ASP A 1 16.35 -10.08 -11.51
C ASP A 1 16.09 -10.21 -11.61
N GLU A 2 16.27 -10.28 -11.87
CA GLU A 2 15.98 -10.55 -11.96
C GLU A 2 15.44 -10.72 -11.62
N LYS A 3 15.82 -10.74 -11.66
CA LYS A 3 15.31 -10.94 -11.43
C LYS A 3 14.56 -11.03 -11.00
N HIS A 4 14.40 -10.74 -11.03
CA HIS A 4 13.40 -10.76 -10.76
C HIS A 4 12.55 -11.29 -10.12
N ASN A 5 12.67 -11.22 -10.63
CA ASN A 5 12.04 -12.17 -9.79
C ASN A 5 11.96 -11.78 -8.39
N LEU A 6 10.86 -11.93 -7.78
CA LEU A 6 10.74 -11.64 -6.38
C LEU A 6 11.44 -12.71 -5.58
N LYS A 7 12.30 -12.29 -4.70
CA LYS A 7 12.96 -13.21 -3.78
C LYS A 7 12.10 -13.56 -2.60
N ILE A 8 11.03 -12.82 -2.42
CA ILE A 8 10.15 -13.03 -1.30
C ILE A 8 8.79 -13.43 -1.81
N VAL A 9 8.19 -14.44 -1.20
CA VAL A 9 6.85 -14.88 -1.55
C VAL A 9 5.93 -14.44 -0.44
N LEU A 10 4.99 -13.56 -0.79
CA LEU A 10 4.04 -13.03 0.17
C LEU A 10 2.64 -13.30 -0.33
N ALA A 11 1.77 -13.74 0.57
CA ALA A 11 0.36 -13.78 0.26
C ALA A 11 -0.10 -12.34 0.07
N SER A 12 -0.77 -12.06 -1.04
CA SER A 12 -1.16 -10.70 -1.35
C SER A 12 -2.07 -10.10 -0.29
N ASP A 13 -2.85 -10.93 0.40
CA ASP A 13 -3.74 -10.44 1.43
C ASP A 13 -3.01 -10.07 2.73
N SER A 14 -1.73 -10.42 2.86
CA SER A 14 -0.95 -9.99 4.01
C SER A 14 -0.33 -8.62 3.82
N ILE A 15 -0.28 -8.15 2.57
CA ILE A 15 0.31 -6.86 2.26
C ILE A 15 -0.65 -5.74 2.67
N GLN A 16 -0.14 -4.77 3.40
CA GLN A 16 -0.93 -3.66 3.90
C GLN A 16 -0.86 -2.46 2.99
N TYR A 17 0.34 -2.02 2.67
CA TYR A 17 0.54 -0.94 1.73
C TYR A 17 1.99 -0.93 1.24
N ILE A 18 2.23 -0.16 0.19
CA ILE A 18 3.55 -0.02 -0.41
C ILE A 18 3.83 1.48 -0.56
N SER A 19 5.03 1.91 -0.16
CA SER A 19 5.43 3.29 -0.31
C SER A 19 6.63 3.41 -1.23
N ALA A 20 6.70 4.52 -1.98
CA ALA A 20 7.84 4.82 -2.84
C ALA A 20 8.90 5.57 -2.04
N GLU A 21 10.16 5.17 -2.22
CA GLU A 21 11.31 5.81 -1.57
C GLU A 21 12.41 5.96 -2.59
N GLU A 22 12.36 7.03 -3.37
CA GLU A 22 13.33 7.28 -4.43
C GLU A 22 13.39 6.12 -5.42
N ASN A 23 14.48 5.36 -5.42
CA ASN A 23 14.67 4.26 -6.35
C ASN A 23 14.17 2.93 -5.80
N TYR A 24 13.51 2.96 -4.66
CA TYR A 24 13.05 1.77 -3.97
C TYR A 24 11.58 1.89 -3.65
N VAL A 25 10.95 0.75 -3.42
CA VAL A 25 9.63 0.71 -2.82
C VAL A 25 9.75 -0.12 -1.55
N ARG A 26 8.93 0.22 -0.57
CA ARG A 26 8.91 -0.51 0.68
C ARG A 26 7.54 -1.14 0.85
N ILE A 27 7.54 -2.46 0.99
CA ILE A 27 6.31 -3.25 1.10
C ILE A 27 6.08 -3.54 2.57
N TYR A 28 4.94 -3.10 3.10
CA TYR A 28 4.57 -3.33 4.49
C TYR A 28 3.56 -4.45 4.55
N TYR A 29 3.84 -5.46 5.37
CA TYR A 29 3.00 -6.64 5.46
C TYR A 29 2.99 -7.14 6.89
N LEU A 30 2.03 -8.04 7.17
CA LEU A 30 1.96 -8.68 8.47
C LEU A 30 2.44 -10.12 8.33
N GLU A 31 3.26 -10.53 9.29
CA GLU A 31 3.73 -11.91 9.37
C GLU A 31 3.56 -12.34 10.80
N HIS A 32 2.73 -13.36 11.02
CA HIS A 32 2.40 -13.82 12.38
C HIS A 32 1.93 -12.66 13.25
N ALA A 33 1.07 -11.82 12.68
CA ALA A 33 0.48 -10.66 13.34
C ALA A 33 1.48 -9.56 13.70
N LYS A 34 2.69 -9.63 13.15
CA LYS A 34 3.70 -8.59 13.37
C LYS A 34 3.96 -7.81 12.10
N ALA A 35 4.09 -6.50 12.25
CA ALA A 35 4.37 -5.64 11.10
C ALA A 35 5.81 -5.82 10.65
N ARG A 36 5.96 -6.09 9.38
CA ARG A 36 7.27 -6.26 8.74
C ARG A 36 7.34 -5.39 7.50
N ASN A 37 8.53 -5.17 7.00
CA ASN A 37 8.65 -4.49 5.73
C ASN A 37 9.80 -5.09 4.93
N TYR A 38 9.71 -4.91 3.63
CA TYR A 38 10.69 -5.41 2.69
C TYR A 38 10.97 -4.32 1.66
N VAL A 39 12.24 -4.04 1.41
CA VAL A 39 12.65 -3.01 0.47
C VAL A 39 13.01 -3.67 -0.86
N LEU A 40 12.42 -3.17 -1.93
CA LEU A 40 12.62 -3.72 -3.25
C LEU A 40 13.05 -2.59 -4.19
N ARG A 41 14.10 -2.82 -4.96
CA ARG A 41 14.52 -1.82 -5.94
C ARG A 41 13.57 -1.86 -7.12
N SER A 42 12.72 -0.88 -7.20
CA SER A 42 11.70 -0.83 -8.23
C SER A 42 11.05 0.54 -8.21
N SER A 43 10.28 0.83 -9.25
CA SER A 43 9.47 2.04 -9.29
C SER A 43 8.02 1.67 -9.04
N MET A 44 7.22 2.67 -8.68
CA MET A 44 5.78 2.46 -8.51
C MET A 44 5.15 2.02 -9.82
N LYS A 45 5.61 2.63 -10.92
CA LYS A 45 5.06 2.30 -12.23
C LYS A 45 5.33 0.84 -12.60
N ALA A 46 6.52 0.35 -12.27
CA ALA A 46 6.88 -1.03 -12.60
C ALA A 46 6.04 -2.03 -11.83
N LEU A 47 5.54 -1.66 -10.66
CA LEU A 47 4.73 -2.55 -9.84
C LEU A 47 3.24 -2.42 -10.07
N GLU A 48 2.82 -1.42 -10.84
CA GLU A 48 1.40 -1.08 -10.91
C GLU A 48 0.52 -2.24 -11.36
N GLU A 49 0.94 -2.91 -12.42
CA GLU A 49 0.14 -4.02 -12.95
C GLU A 49 0.07 -5.17 -11.96
N LEU A 50 1.20 -5.50 -11.37
CA LEU A 50 1.26 -6.57 -10.39
C LEU A 50 0.39 -6.26 -9.18
N CYS A 51 0.42 -5.02 -8.73
CA CYS A 51 -0.39 -4.61 -7.59
C CYS A 51 -1.87 -4.74 -7.89
N LEU A 52 -2.29 -4.27 -9.07
CA LEU A 52 -3.70 -4.35 -9.44
C LEU A 52 -4.17 -5.79 -9.54
N GLU A 53 -3.33 -6.66 -10.06
CA GLU A 53 -3.68 -8.08 -10.17
C GLU A 53 -3.84 -8.75 -8.81
N ASN A 54 -3.25 -8.14 -7.78
CA ASN A 54 -3.26 -8.72 -6.43
C ASN A 54 -4.10 -7.93 -5.45
N GLY A 55 -4.98 -7.07 -5.96
CA GLY A 55 -5.95 -6.40 -5.10
C GLY A 55 -5.45 -5.15 -4.42
N LEU A 56 -4.25 -4.68 -4.76
CA LEU A 56 -3.72 -3.44 -4.23
C LEU A 56 -4.05 -2.31 -5.21
N VAL A 57 -4.45 -1.16 -4.69
CA VAL A 57 -4.84 -0.06 -5.55
C VAL A 57 -3.99 1.17 -5.23
N ARG A 58 -3.83 2.01 -6.24
CA ARG A 58 -3.14 3.27 -6.05
C ARG A 58 -4.00 4.20 -5.21
N CYS A 59 -3.44 4.78 -4.18
CA CYS A 59 -4.17 5.72 -3.35
C CYS A 59 -3.49 7.08 -3.26
N HIS A 60 -2.28 7.16 -3.78
CA HIS A 60 -1.47 8.37 -3.73
C HIS A 60 -0.36 8.19 -4.74
N ARG A 61 0.22 9.30 -5.20
CA ARG A 61 1.33 9.19 -6.17
C ARG A 61 2.46 8.30 -5.65
N SER A 62 2.59 8.19 -4.34
CA SER A 62 3.69 7.46 -3.72
C SER A 62 3.23 6.25 -2.93
N TYR A 63 1.96 5.85 -3.04
CA TYR A 63 1.46 4.74 -2.25
C TYR A 63 0.50 3.86 -3.03
N PHE A 64 0.62 2.55 -2.81
CA PHE A 64 -0.44 1.58 -3.07
C PHE A 64 -0.98 1.12 -1.72
N ILE A 65 -2.25 0.76 -1.66
CA ILE A 65 -2.85 0.28 -0.42
C ILE A 65 -3.73 -0.93 -0.70
N ASN A 66 -3.84 -1.80 0.29
CA ASN A 66 -4.75 -2.94 0.22
C ASN A 66 -6.07 -2.52 0.86
N PRO A 67 -7.11 -2.33 0.05
CA PRO A 67 -8.38 -1.83 0.61
C PRO A 67 -9.02 -2.78 1.60
N GLN A 68 -8.69 -4.07 1.54
CA GLN A 68 -9.24 -5.02 2.50
C GLN A 68 -8.80 -4.75 3.93
N HIS A 69 -7.69 -4.04 4.10
CA HIS A 69 -7.14 -3.76 5.41
C HIS A 69 -7.40 -2.34 5.88
N ILE A 70 -8.17 -1.58 5.12
CA ILE A 70 -8.54 -0.24 5.55
C ILE A 70 -9.64 -0.34 6.60
N LYS A 71 -9.34 0.18 7.78
CA LYS A 71 -10.31 0.22 8.85
C LYS A 71 -11.25 1.40 8.68
N THR A 72 -10.70 2.56 8.33
CA THR A 72 -11.49 3.76 8.13
C THR A 72 -10.70 4.77 7.30
N LEU A 73 -11.43 5.66 6.65
CA LEU A 73 -10.86 6.84 6.03
C LEU A 73 -11.15 8.03 6.92
N ARG A 74 -10.12 8.79 7.23
CA ARG A 74 -10.24 9.91 8.17
C ARG A 74 -9.81 11.19 7.47
N LYS A 75 -10.69 12.17 7.50
CA LYS A 75 -10.40 13.48 6.93
C LYS A 75 -9.81 14.36 8.01
N GLU A 76 -8.62 14.87 7.78
CA GLU A 76 -7.94 15.72 8.74
C GLU A 76 -8.31 17.18 8.47
N GLN A 77 -7.79 18.06 9.34
CA GLN A 77 -8.20 19.47 9.37
C GLN A 77 -8.07 20.18 8.03
N GLU A 78 -7.03 19.91 7.28
CA GLU A 78 -6.80 20.63 6.03
C GLU A 78 -7.36 19.91 4.83
N GLY A 79 -8.27 18.99 5.06
CA GLY A 79 -8.91 18.27 3.97
C GLY A 79 -8.12 17.08 3.46
N VAL A 80 -6.97 16.80 4.06
CA VAL A 80 -6.19 15.64 3.69
C VAL A 80 -6.85 14.40 4.27
N VAL A 81 -6.99 13.38 3.45
CA VAL A 81 -7.62 12.11 3.89
C VAL A 81 -6.53 11.10 4.12
N TYR A 82 -6.64 10.39 5.23
CA TYR A 82 -5.74 9.29 5.55
C TYR A 82 -6.52 8.01 5.74
N ALA A 83 -5.93 6.92 5.28
CA ALA A 83 -6.48 5.59 5.51
C ALA A 83 -5.84 5.03 6.77
N GLU A 84 -6.69 4.64 7.71
CA GLU A 84 -6.24 3.96 8.92
C GLU A 84 -6.37 2.47 8.69
N LEU A 85 -5.29 1.73 8.93
CA LEU A 85 -5.26 0.30 8.68
C LEU A 85 -5.64 -0.48 9.93
N ASP A 86 -6.03 -1.74 9.73
CA ASP A 86 -6.41 -2.62 10.84
C ASP A 86 -5.29 -2.75 11.85
N ALA A 87 -4.04 -2.87 11.38
CA ALA A 87 -2.90 -3.01 12.27
C ALA A 87 -2.54 -1.64 12.82
N SER A 88 -2.80 -1.42 14.11
CA SER A 88 -2.63 -0.11 14.72
C SER A 88 -1.18 0.35 14.76
N GLU A 89 -0.22 -0.57 14.65
CA GLU A 89 1.19 -0.20 14.67
C GLU A 89 1.66 0.37 13.34
N LEU A 90 0.84 0.28 12.30
CA LEU A 90 1.19 0.86 11.01
C LEU A 90 0.73 2.31 10.94
N GLN A 91 1.51 3.11 10.23
CA GLN A 91 1.16 4.51 10.07
C GLN A 91 -0.10 4.66 9.21
N HIS A 92 -0.72 5.80 9.31
CA HIS A 92 -1.83 6.15 8.43
C HIS A 92 -1.27 6.46 7.05
N VAL A 93 -2.00 6.05 6.01
CA VAL A 93 -1.54 6.17 4.63
C VAL A 93 -2.34 7.29 3.95
N PRO A 94 -1.67 8.26 3.34
CA PRO A 94 -2.40 9.35 2.70
C PRO A 94 -3.14 8.87 1.46
N VAL A 95 -4.35 9.39 1.27
CA VAL A 95 -5.16 9.12 0.10
C VAL A 95 -5.38 10.46 -0.59
N SER A 96 -4.77 10.63 -1.76
CA SER A 96 -4.88 11.91 -2.44
C SER A 96 -6.26 12.06 -3.07
N LYS A 97 -6.62 13.30 -3.27
CA LYS A 97 -7.93 13.65 -3.81
C LYS A 97 -8.21 12.92 -5.12
N ARG A 98 -7.19 12.77 -5.93
CA ARG A 98 -7.31 12.12 -7.22
C ARG A 98 -7.80 10.68 -7.11
N TYR A 99 -7.42 9.99 -6.04
CA TYR A 99 -7.71 8.56 -5.88
C TYR A 99 -8.81 8.27 -4.86
N LEU A 100 -9.34 9.32 -4.23
CA LEU A 100 -10.25 9.13 -3.12
C LEU A 100 -11.52 8.37 -3.52
N ASP A 101 -12.11 8.74 -4.65
CA ASP A 101 -13.33 8.08 -5.09
C ASP A 101 -13.10 6.60 -5.38
N THR A 102 -11.98 6.29 -6.01
CA THR A 102 -11.64 4.90 -6.32
C THR A 102 -11.51 4.07 -5.05
N VAL A 103 -10.79 4.61 -4.08
CA VAL A 103 -10.57 3.89 -2.82
C VAL A 103 -11.89 3.75 -2.06
N SER A 104 -12.66 4.82 -1.98
CA SER A 104 -13.95 4.80 -1.26
C SER A 104 -14.90 3.77 -1.84
N ALA A 105 -14.89 3.61 -3.14
CA ALA A 105 -15.80 2.68 -3.81
C ALA A 105 -15.48 1.22 -3.49
N LEU A 106 -14.30 0.96 -2.97
CA LEU A 106 -13.87 -0.40 -2.66
C LEU A 106 -14.11 -0.79 -1.20
N LEU A 107 -14.65 0.12 -0.41
CA LEU A 107 -14.87 -0.13 1.02
C LEU A 107 -16.29 -0.57 1.35
#